data_079d2402a921d1ee355c1ccdbf86146c
#
_entry.id   079d2402a921d1ee355c1ccdbf86146c
#
_cell.length_a   1.000
_cell.length_b   1.000
_cell.length_c   1.000
_cell.angle_alpha   90.00
_cell.angle_beta   90.00
_cell.angle_gamma   90.00
#
_symmetry.space_group_name_H-M   'P 1'
#
loop_
_entity.id
_entity.type
_entity.pdbx_description
1 polymer ?
#
loop_
_entity_poly.entity_id
_entity_poly.type
_entity_poly.pdbx_seq_one_letter_code
_entity_poly.pdbx_strand_id
1 'polypeptide(L)'
;MTPEITAPVLDSAFWMTAAGILGLLVLSAFFSGSETALTAASRGKLRSQADKGSRGAQTALDVTEDNERLIGAVLLGNNLVNILAASLATAIFTRAFGESGVALATLVMTLLVLIFAEVLPKTYAITNSERAASLVAPIIRVVILVFSPVVMAVRAFVRQVLRLFGVDTDPDSAILSVREEIAGALALGHSEGIVEKEDRDRLLGALDLADRTVEEIMLHRSGIEMVDAGGTPEEILSQALKSPHTRLPVYKDDPENIIGVIHAKDLLRAMDRLMRGPEASEAALSVFQVTDVAMEPYFVPET
;
A
#
# COMPACT_ATOMS: atom_id res chain seq x y z
N MET A 1 -22.43 62.96 -25.82
CA MET A 1 -21.42 62.81 -24.73
C MET A 1 -20.54 61.64 -25.11
N THR A 2 -19.42 61.91 -25.75
CA THR A 2 -18.40 60.90 -26.04
C THR A 2 -17.72 60.51 -24.72
N PRO A 3 -17.61 59.23 -24.39
CA PRO A 3 -16.83 58.87 -23.21
C PRO A 3 -15.38 59.24 -23.46
N GLU A 4 -14.83 60.15 -22.64
CA GLU A 4 -13.40 60.35 -22.55
C GLU A 4 -12.79 59.02 -22.17
N ILE A 5 -12.15 58.39 -23.14
CA ILE A 5 -11.25 57.28 -22.90
C ILE A 5 -10.04 57.91 -22.22
N THR A 6 -10.08 58.02 -20.90
CA THR A 6 -8.89 58.35 -20.11
C THR A 6 -7.88 57.25 -20.40
N ALA A 7 -6.77 57.64 -21.05
CA ALA A 7 -5.64 56.77 -21.32
C ALA A 7 -5.25 56.04 -20.02
N PRO A 8 -5.02 54.73 -20.03
CA PRO A 8 -4.63 54.00 -18.83
C PRO A 8 -3.44 54.69 -18.22
N VAL A 9 -3.59 55.20 -17.02
CA VAL A 9 -2.48 55.80 -16.29
C VAL A 9 -1.56 54.61 -15.90
N LEU A 10 -0.56 54.41 -16.70
CA LEU A 10 0.54 53.44 -16.46
C LEU A 10 1.43 53.97 -15.33
N ASP A 11 0.81 54.15 -14.16
CA ASP A 11 1.49 54.60 -12.96
C ASP A 11 2.26 53.46 -12.27
N SER A 12 3.04 53.82 -11.25
CA SER A 12 3.78 52.81 -10.47
C SER A 12 2.88 51.77 -9.85
N ALA A 13 1.65 52.12 -9.48
CA ALA A 13 0.67 51.18 -8.92
C ALA A 13 0.21 50.12 -9.93
N PHE A 14 0.05 50.50 -11.20
CA PHE A 14 -0.23 49.57 -12.28
C PHE A 14 0.88 48.51 -12.41
N TRP A 15 2.13 48.94 -12.48
CA TRP A 15 3.27 48.01 -12.64
C TRP A 15 3.51 47.17 -11.41
N MET A 16 3.29 47.69 -10.21
CA MET A 16 3.34 46.89 -8.97
C MET A 16 2.26 45.80 -8.93
N THR A 17 1.02 46.14 -9.35
CA THR A 17 -0.06 45.18 -9.40
C THR A 17 0.19 44.12 -10.47
N ALA A 18 0.68 44.51 -11.65
CA ALA A 18 1.05 43.57 -12.72
C ALA A 18 2.17 42.61 -12.27
N ALA A 19 3.19 43.12 -11.60
CA ALA A 19 4.26 42.28 -11.03
C ALA A 19 3.73 41.34 -9.94
N GLY A 20 2.78 41.82 -9.11
CA GLY A 20 2.09 40.99 -8.12
C GLY A 20 1.30 39.84 -8.76
N ILE A 21 0.58 40.11 -9.86
CA ILE A 21 -0.15 39.08 -10.61
C ILE A 21 0.82 38.02 -11.17
N LEU A 22 1.94 38.46 -11.77
CA LEU A 22 2.95 37.52 -12.27
C LEU A 22 3.56 36.68 -11.15
N GLY A 23 3.85 37.28 -9.99
CA GLY A 23 4.33 36.56 -8.82
C GLY A 23 3.32 35.50 -8.32
N LEU A 24 2.02 35.85 -8.32
CA LEU A 24 0.96 34.94 -7.96
C LEU A 24 0.80 33.81 -9.00
N LEU A 25 0.94 34.08 -10.30
CA LEU A 25 0.93 33.04 -11.33
C LEU A 25 2.09 32.04 -11.17
N VAL A 26 3.29 32.53 -10.83
CA VAL A 26 4.44 31.66 -10.52
C VAL A 26 4.18 30.82 -9.29
N LEU A 27 3.59 31.41 -8.26
CA LEU A 27 3.23 30.68 -7.03
C LEU A 27 2.11 29.65 -7.27
N SER A 28 1.14 29.96 -8.11
CA SER A 28 0.11 29.00 -8.56
C SER A 28 0.72 27.84 -9.35
N ALA A 29 1.64 28.14 -10.29
CA ALA A 29 2.41 27.12 -11.01
C ALA A 29 3.19 26.20 -10.07
N PHE A 30 3.79 26.77 -9.02
CA PHE A 30 4.48 26.02 -7.98
C PHE A 30 3.52 25.08 -7.23
N PHE A 31 2.36 25.55 -6.78
CA PHE A 31 1.37 24.68 -6.09
C PHE A 31 0.85 23.59 -7.01
N SER A 32 0.44 23.93 -8.23
CA SER A 32 -0.10 22.99 -9.21
C SER A 32 0.92 21.91 -9.61
N GLY A 33 2.16 22.30 -9.85
CA GLY A 33 3.25 21.37 -10.14
C GLY A 33 3.63 20.51 -8.93
N SER A 34 3.60 21.07 -7.72
CA SER A 34 3.90 20.35 -6.48
C SER A 34 2.87 19.28 -6.18
N GLU A 35 1.58 19.59 -6.34
CA GLU A 35 0.49 18.62 -6.21
C GLU A 35 0.76 17.41 -7.10
N THR A 36 0.96 17.66 -8.38
CA THR A 36 1.16 16.60 -9.37
C THR A 36 2.46 15.82 -9.13
N ALA A 37 3.55 16.50 -8.78
CA ALA A 37 4.83 15.85 -8.50
C ALA A 37 4.72 14.88 -7.30
N LEU A 38 4.14 15.34 -6.19
CA LEU A 38 4.04 14.55 -4.97
C LEU A 38 3.04 13.40 -5.07
N THR A 39 1.97 13.55 -5.85
CA THR A 39 0.97 12.49 -6.07
C THR A 39 1.40 11.46 -7.12
N ALA A 40 2.14 11.88 -8.16
CA ALA A 40 2.60 11.01 -9.23
C ALA A 40 3.93 10.30 -8.95
N ALA A 41 4.69 10.73 -7.93
CA ALA A 41 5.99 10.15 -7.61
C ALA A 41 5.88 8.73 -7.07
N SER A 42 6.70 7.83 -7.60
CA SER A 42 6.79 6.45 -7.10
C SER A 42 7.42 6.40 -5.70
N ARG A 43 6.67 5.90 -4.70
CA ARG A 43 7.16 5.70 -3.33
C ARG A 43 8.40 4.82 -3.28
N GLY A 44 8.48 3.78 -4.11
CA GLY A 44 9.64 2.89 -4.18
C GLY A 44 10.91 3.61 -4.66
N LYS A 45 10.79 4.46 -5.69
CA LYS A 45 11.93 5.25 -6.18
C LYS A 45 12.35 6.32 -5.20
N LEU A 46 11.39 7.03 -4.56
CA LEU A 46 11.68 8.00 -3.50
C LEU A 46 12.40 7.34 -2.33
N ARG A 47 11.97 6.13 -1.91
CA ARG A 47 12.63 5.37 -0.86
C ARG A 47 14.07 5.03 -1.21
N SER A 48 14.31 4.53 -2.43
CA SER A 48 15.67 4.26 -2.92
C SER A 48 16.56 5.51 -2.96
N GLN A 49 15.99 6.69 -3.27
CA GLN A 49 16.73 7.95 -3.23
C GLN A 49 17.01 8.41 -1.79
N ALA A 50 16.06 8.23 -0.87
CA ALA A 50 16.22 8.54 0.54
C ALA A 50 17.32 7.67 1.19
N ASP A 51 17.34 6.37 0.88
CA ASP A 51 18.36 5.42 1.35
C ASP A 51 19.77 5.79 0.83
N LYS A 52 19.85 6.48 -0.31
CA LYS A 52 21.10 7.07 -0.86
C LYS A 52 21.45 8.44 -0.27
N GLY A 53 20.70 8.91 0.74
CA GLY A 53 20.98 10.15 1.46
C GLY A 53 20.24 11.40 0.96
N SER A 54 19.27 11.28 0.05
CA SER A 54 18.47 12.42 -0.40
C SER A 54 17.48 12.87 0.67
N ARG A 55 17.76 14.01 1.34
CA ARG A 55 16.85 14.62 2.31
C ARG A 55 15.53 15.07 1.70
N GLY A 56 15.55 15.53 0.46
CA GLY A 56 14.34 15.93 -0.25
C GLY A 56 13.40 14.76 -0.52
N ALA A 57 13.95 13.59 -0.92
CA ALA A 57 13.19 12.36 -1.12
C ALA A 57 12.59 11.84 0.21
N GLN A 58 13.36 11.90 1.30
CA GLN A 58 12.84 11.57 2.62
C GLN A 58 11.67 12.48 3.01
N THR A 59 11.84 13.81 2.84
CA THR A 59 10.76 14.76 3.13
C THR A 59 9.54 14.53 2.23
N ALA A 60 9.74 14.15 0.96
CA ALA A 60 8.63 13.82 0.06
C ALA A 60 7.85 12.60 0.55
N LEU A 61 8.51 11.56 1.04
CA LEU A 61 7.86 10.40 1.67
C LEU A 61 7.06 10.83 2.91
N ASP A 62 7.68 11.61 3.80
CA ASP A 62 7.04 12.07 5.04
C ASP A 62 5.76 12.90 4.76
N VAL A 63 5.80 13.84 3.81
CA VAL A 63 4.62 14.69 3.50
C VAL A 63 3.54 13.95 2.72
N THR A 64 3.86 12.88 2.01
CA THR A 64 2.90 12.05 1.29
C THR A 64 2.32 10.92 2.14
N GLU A 65 2.73 10.77 3.39
CA GLU A 65 2.16 9.81 4.33
C GLU A 65 0.69 10.16 4.66
N ASP A 66 0.39 11.45 4.89
CA ASP A 66 -1.00 11.96 5.03
C ASP A 66 -1.41 12.69 3.73
N ASN A 67 -1.80 11.92 2.71
CA ASN A 67 -2.23 12.44 1.42
C ASN A 67 -3.37 13.45 1.51
N GLU A 68 -4.32 13.25 2.40
CA GLU A 68 -5.46 14.17 2.53
C GLU A 68 -5.00 15.54 3.04
N ARG A 69 -4.08 15.55 4.01
CA ARG A 69 -3.53 16.78 4.54
C ARG A 69 -2.67 17.50 3.51
N LEU A 70 -1.87 16.77 2.74
CA LEU A 70 -1.08 17.29 1.65
C LEU A 70 -1.97 17.95 0.59
N ILE A 71 -2.93 17.17 0.04
CA ILE A 71 -3.82 17.66 -1.02
C ILE A 71 -4.64 18.86 -0.52
N GLY A 72 -5.19 18.78 0.70
CA GLY A 72 -5.95 19.88 1.27
C GLY A 72 -5.15 21.18 1.42
N ALA A 73 -3.89 21.10 1.85
CA ALA A 73 -3.04 22.28 2.02
C ALA A 73 -2.61 22.89 0.67
N VAL A 74 -2.23 22.05 -0.29
CA VAL A 74 -1.80 22.50 -1.61
C VAL A 74 -2.98 23.07 -2.40
N LEU A 75 -4.13 22.42 -2.35
CA LEU A 75 -5.37 22.91 -3.01
C LEU A 75 -5.83 24.24 -2.42
N LEU A 76 -5.79 24.39 -1.09
CA LEU A 76 -6.11 25.65 -0.43
C LEU A 76 -5.16 26.77 -0.87
N GLY A 77 -3.85 26.50 -0.88
CA GLY A 77 -2.85 27.46 -1.35
C GLY A 77 -3.04 27.85 -2.80
N ASN A 78 -3.24 26.87 -3.69
CA ASN A 78 -3.47 27.11 -5.11
C ASN A 78 -4.72 27.95 -5.37
N ASN A 79 -5.85 27.59 -4.73
CA ASN A 79 -7.09 28.34 -4.88
C ASN A 79 -6.99 29.77 -4.34
N LEU A 80 -6.35 29.96 -3.17
CA LEU A 80 -6.13 31.28 -2.60
C LEU A 80 -5.36 32.18 -3.57
N VAL A 81 -4.27 31.67 -4.12
CA VAL A 81 -3.39 32.39 -5.05
C VAL A 81 -4.13 32.71 -6.35
N ASN A 82 -4.86 31.75 -6.91
CA ASN A 82 -5.61 31.95 -8.16
C ASN A 82 -6.75 32.97 -8.02
N ILE A 83 -7.48 32.92 -6.91
CA ILE A 83 -8.55 33.90 -6.62
C ILE A 83 -7.96 35.29 -6.44
N LEU A 84 -6.84 35.40 -5.72
CA LEU A 84 -6.17 36.68 -5.51
C LEU A 84 -5.65 37.26 -6.84
N ALA A 85 -4.99 36.44 -7.67
CA ALA A 85 -4.48 36.84 -8.97
C ALA A 85 -5.63 37.31 -9.91
N ALA A 86 -6.74 36.57 -9.96
CA ALA A 86 -7.91 36.94 -10.75
C ALA A 86 -8.57 38.25 -10.26
N SER A 87 -8.66 38.42 -8.94
CA SER A 87 -9.21 39.65 -8.35
C SER A 87 -8.35 40.89 -8.67
N LEU A 88 -7.02 40.78 -8.55
CA LEU A 88 -6.09 41.86 -8.92
C LEU A 88 -6.14 42.16 -10.43
N ALA A 89 -6.20 41.11 -11.25
CA ALA A 89 -6.34 41.29 -12.71
C ALA A 89 -7.65 41.99 -13.06
N THR A 90 -8.77 41.61 -12.47
CA THR A 90 -10.05 42.27 -12.69
C THR A 90 -9.98 43.74 -12.30
N ALA A 91 -9.38 44.10 -11.16
CA ALA A 91 -9.19 45.47 -10.73
C ALA A 91 -8.38 46.31 -11.73
N ILE A 92 -7.25 45.79 -12.21
CA ILE A 92 -6.38 46.50 -13.15
C ILE A 92 -7.04 46.64 -14.53
N PHE A 93 -7.73 45.65 -15.04
CA PHE A 93 -8.40 45.69 -16.33
C PHE A 93 -9.67 46.57 -16.28
N THR A 94 -10.41 46.56 -15.19
CA THR A 94 -11.57 47.47 -15.02
C THR A 94 -11.11 48.92 -14.95
N ARG A 95 -10.00 49.22 -14.29
CA ARG A 95 -9.41 50.54 -14.26
C ARG A 95 -8.96 50.99 -15.64
N ALA A 96 -8.45 50.08 -16.49
CA ALA A 96 -7.96 50.41 -17.83
C ALA A 96 -9.06 50.47 -18.92
N PHE A 97 -10.05 49.62 -18.85
CA PHE A 97 -11.04 49.36 -19.91
C PHE A 97 -12.51 49.55 -19.46
N GLY A 98 -12.73 50.00 -18.23
CA GLY A 98 -14.08 50.18 -17.70
C GLY A 98 -14.81 48.85 -17.54
N GLU A 99 -16.11 48.79 -17.73
CA GLU A 99 -16.96 47.61 -17.56
C GLU A 99 -16.55 46.42 -18.45
N SER A 100 -16.05 46.71 -19.68
CA SER A 100 -15.53 45.66 -20.57
C SER A 100 -14.25 44.98 -20.05
N GLY A 101 -13.56 45.63 -19.11
CA GLY A 101 -12.34 45.12 -18.50
C GLY A 101 -12.57 43.83 -17.74
N VAL A 102 -13.75 43.60 -17.15
CA VAL A 102 -14.06 42.37 -16.42
C VAL A 102 -14.03 41.14 -17.35
N ALA A 103 -14.68 41.23 -18.50
CA ALA A 103 -14.70 40.15 -19.49
C ALA A 103 -13.28 39.87 -20.05
N LEU A 104 -12.54 40.95 -20.34
CA LEU A 104 -11.19 40.85 -20.87
C LEU A 104 -10.23 40.26 -19.83
N ALA A 105 -10.30 40.67 -18.55
CA ALA A 105 -9.55 40.10 -17.45
C ALA A 105 -9.84 38.62 -17.28
N THR A 106 -11.09 38.22 -17.32
CA THR A 106 -11.52 36.81 -17.21
C THR A 106 -10.87 35.96 -18.32
N LEU A 107 -10.99 36.41 -19.58
CA LEU A 107 -10.45 35.71 -20.72
C LEU A 107 -8.92 35.55 -20.62
N VAL A 108 -8.22 36.67 -20.37
CA VAL A 108 -6.74 36.70 -20.29
C VAL A 108 -6.26 35.85 -19.13
N MET A 109 -6.85 36.00 -17.94
CA MET A 109 -6.45 35.23 -16.77
C MET A 109 -6.74 33.74 -16.92
N THR A 110 -7.86 33.37 -17.52
CA THR A 110 -8.16 31.96 -17.80
C THR A 110 -7.08 31.35 -18.69
N LEU A 111 -6.66 32.00 -19.75
CA LEU A 111 -5.60 31.48 -20.61
C LEU A 111 -4.24 31.46 -19.92
N LEU A 112 -3.90 32.48 -19.16
CA LEU A 112 -2.61 32.53 -18.43
C LEU A 112 -2.54 31.47 -17.33
N VAL A 113 -3.60 31.31 -16.53
CA VAL A 113 -3.66 30.30 -15.47
C VAL A 113 -3.64 28.91 -16.09
N LEU A 114 -4.46 28.64 -17.09
CA LEU A 114 -4.55 27.33 -17.74
C LEU A 114 -3.19 26.91 -18.31
N ILE A 115 -2.53 27.77 -19.07
CA ILE A 115 -1.28 27.42 -19.76
C ILE A 115 -0.11 27.40 -18.78
N PHE A 116 0.13 28.50 -18.05
CA PHE A 116 1.36 28.72 -17.29
C PHE A 116 1.27 28.26 -15.84
N ALA A 117 0.08 28.30 -15.23
CA ALA A 117 -0.09 27.93 -13.85
C ALA A 117 -0.60 26.47 -13.66
N GLU A 118 -1.21 25.87 -14.67
CA GLU A 118 -1.75 24.50 -14.57
C GLU A 118 -1.10 23.51 -15.54
N VAL A 119 -1.32 23.67 -16.87
CA VAL A 119 -0.92 22.64 -17.84
C VAL A 119 0.61 22.45 -17.87
N LEU A 120 1.37 23.54 -18.01
CA LEU A 120 2.82 23.47 -18.14
C LEU A 120 3.50 22.88 -16.89
N PRO A 121 3.22 23.34 -15.66
CA PRO A 121 3.86 22.78 -14.47
C PRO A 121 3.41 21.35 -14.18
N LYS A 122 2.15 20.98 -14.43
CA LYS A 122 1.66 19.59 -14.29
C LYS A 122 2.34 18.66 -15.28
N THR A 123 2.46 19.06 -16.55
CA THR A 123 3.14 18.24 -17.56
C THR A 123 4.61 18.00 -17.22
N TYR A 124 5.32 19.03 -16.75
CA TYR A 124 6.68 18.87 -16.26
C TYR A 124 6.76 17.94 -15.05
N ALA A 125 5.85 18.10 -14.09
CA ALA A 125 5.80 17.32 -12.87
C ALA A 125 5.52 15.82 -13.13
N ILE A 126 4.64 15.48 -14.06
CA ILE A 126 4.38 14.09 -14.46
C ILE A 126 5.64 13.46 -15.07
N THR A 127 6.33 14.19 -15.94
CA THR A 127 7.50 13.66 -16.65
C THR A 127 8.70 13.44 -15.71
N ASN A 128 8.84 14.26 -14.67
CA ASN A 128 9.98 14.26 -13.74
C ASN A 128 9.53 14.17 -12.29
N SER A 129 8.55 13.32 -11.99
CA SER A 129 7.81 13.33 -10.73
C SER A 129 8.70 13.17 -9.49
N GLU A 130 9.66 12.22 -9.47
CA GLU A 130 10.48 11.96 -8.28
C GLU A 130 11.46 13.11 -8.00
N ARG A 131 12.05 13.70 -9.06
CA ARG A 131 12.97 14.82 -8.92
C ARG A 131 12.24 16.08 -8.48
N ALA A 132 11.09 16.36 -9.10
CA ALA A 132 10.24 17.49 -8.74
C ALA A 132 9.71 17.34 -7.30
N ALA A 133 9.20 16.17 -6.93
CA ALA A 133 8.73 15.90 -5.56
C ALA A 133 9.82 16.14 -4.52
N SER A 134 11.02 15.62 -4.75
CA SER A 134 12.16 15.81 -3.83
C SER A 134 12.57 17.29 -3.69
N LEU A 135 12.40 18.08 -4.75
CA LEU A 135 12.75 19.50 -4.73
C LEU A 135 11.70 20.35 -3.99
N VAL A 136 10.41 20.06 -4.22
CA VAL A 136 9.31 20.88 -3.67
C VAL A 136 8.92 20.49 -2.25
N ALA A 137 9.15 19.23 -1.85
CA ALA A 137 8.71 18.68 -0.56
C ALA A 137 9.14 19.52 0.66
N PRO A 138 10.36 20.04 0.78
CA PRO A 138 10.74 20.87 1.93
C PRO A 138 9.90 22.14 2.06
N ILE A 139 9.54 22.77 0.93
CA ILE A 139 8.72 23.98 0.90
C ILE A 139 7.26 23.61 1.23
N ILE A 140 6.74 22.55 0.61
CA ILE A 140 5.37 22.07 0.85
C ILE A 140 5.17 21.64 2.31
N ARG A 141 6.19 21.09 2.98
CA ARG A 141 6.13 20.79 4.42
C ARG A 141 5.80 22.04 5.24
N VAL A 142 6.39 23.18 4.90
CA VAL A 142 6.09 24.47 5.57
C VAL A 142 4.66 24.93 5.25
N VAL A 143 4.25 24.81 3.99
CA VAL A 143 2.88 25.14 3.55
C VAL A 143 1.85 24.30 4.32
N ILE A 144 2.08 22.98 4.42
CA ILE A 144 1.21 22.09 5.19
C ILE A 144 1.13 22.53 6.65
N LEU A 145 2.24 22.90 7.27
CA LEU A 145 2.27 23.38 8.66
C LEU A 145 1.41 24.64 8.84
N VAL A 146 1.53 25.59 7.93
CA VAL A 146 0.79 26.86 7.99
C VAL A 146 -0.71 26.66 7.76
N PHE A 147 -1.08 25.84 6.77
CA PHE A 147 -2.48 25.62 6.41
C PHE A 147 -3.16 24.49 7.21
N SER A 148 -2.40 23.71 7.99
CA SER A 148 -2.90 22.59 8.77
C SER A 148 -4.13 22.90 9.62
N PRO A 149 -4.21 24.01 10.38
CA PRO A 149 -5.40 24.28 11.20
C PRO A 149 -6.66 24.50 10.37
N VAL A 150 -6.52 25.15 9.20
CA VAL A 150 -7.66 25.37 8.28
C VAL A 150 -8.07 24.06 7.64
N VAL A 151 -7.12 23.27 7.15
CA VAL A 151 -7.37 21.97 6.53
C VAL A 151 -8.05 21.01 7.52
N MET A 152 -7.60 20.98 8.79
CA MET A 152 -8.24 20.15 9.83
C MET A 152 -9.69 20.59 10.11
N ALA A 153 -9.96 21.89 10.14
CA ALA A 153 -11.31 22.40 10.34
C ALA A 153 -12.23 22.01 9.15
N VAL A 154 -11.74 22.15 7.92
CA VAL A 154 -12.48 21.73 6.71
C VAL A 154 -12.73 20.23 6.71
N ARG A 155 -11.72 19.41 7.04
CA ARG A 155 -11.87 17.95 7.17
C ARG A 155 -12.92 17.56 8.21
N ALA A 156 -12.91 18.20 9.38
CA ALA A 156 -13.90 17.94 10.41
C ALA A 156 -15.31 18.27 9.91
N PHE A 157 -15.47 19.39 9.22
CA PHE A 157 -16.74 19.79 8.61
C PHE A 157 -17.20 18.79 7.55
N VAL A 158 -16.32 18.42 6.61
CA VAL A 158 -16.64 17.44 5.55
C VAL A 158 -17.04 16.09 6.14
N ARG A 159 -16.30 15.60 7.15
CA ARG A 159 -16.63 14.35 7.86
C ARG A 159 -18.02 14.42 8.51
N GLN A 160 -18.38 15.57 9.10
CA GLN A 160 -19.70 15.76 9.66
C GLN A 160 -20.80 15.73 8.59
N VAL A 161 -20.54 16.35 7.44
CA VAL A 161 -21.48 16.31 6.30
C VAL A 161 -21.62 14.88 5.76
N LEU A 162 -20.53 14.14 5.56
CA LEU A 162 -20.55 12.77 5.06
C LEU A 162 -21.32 11.82 5.99
N ARG A 163 -21.17 12.00 7.31
CA ARG A 163 -21.98 11.25 8.30
C ARG A 163 -23.47 11.48 8.16
N LEU A 164 -23.91 12.70 7.78
CA LEU A 164 -25.33 12.98 7.53
C LEU A 164 -25.87 12.20 6.32
N PHE A 165 -25.00 11.82 5.37
CA PHE A 165 -25.34 11.00 4.20
C PHE A 165 -25.10 9.51 4.42
N GLY A 166 -24.75 9.06 5.64
CA GLY A 166 -24.55 7.65 5.98
C GLY A 166 -23.26 7.04 5.42
N VAL A 167 -22.29 7.87 5.05
CA VAL A 167 -20.96 7.40 4.59
C VAL A 167 -20.04 7.27 5.81
N ASP A 168 -19.74 6.04 6.20
CA ASP A 168 -18.72 5.75 7.20
C ASP A 168 -17.32 5.85 6.60
N THR A 169 -16.52 6.73 7.18
CA THR A 169 -15.10 6.89 6.87
C THR A 169 -14.26 6.20 7.94
N ASP A 170 -14.31 4.86 7.99
CA ASP A 170 -13.55 4.10 8.99
C ASP A 170 -12.14 3.79 8.46
N PRO A 171 -11.07 4.09 9.22
CA PRO A 171 -9.68 3.80 8.81
C PRO A 171 -9.35 2.30 8.71
N ASP A 172 -10.11 1.41 9.38
CA ASP A 172 -9.84 -0.02 9.41
C ASP A 172 -10.12 -0.74 8.07
N SER A 173 -10.86 -0.10 7.15
CA SER A 173 -11.02 -0.62 5.79
C SER A 173 -9.73 -0.57 4.94
N ALA A 174 -8.70 0.15 5.40
CA ALA A 174 -7.45 0.35 4.66
C ALA A 174 -6.59 -0.92 4.52
N ILE A 175 -6.66 -1.87 5.45
CA ILE A 175 -5.85 -3.10 5.40
C ILE A 175 -6.38 -4.07 4.33
N LEU A 176 -7.70 -4.18 4.22
CA LEU A 176 -8.35 -4.97 3.16
C LEU A 176 -8.05 -4.37 1.78
N SER A 177 -7.98 -3.05 1.67
CA SER A 177 -7.70 -2.35 0.42
C SER A 177 -6.29 -2.62 -0.12
N VAL A 178 -5.26 -2.73 0.72
CA VAL A 178 -3.89 -3.03 0.28
C VAL A 178 -3.78 -4.42 -0.33
N ARG A 179 -4.49 -5.39 0.22
CA ARG A 179 -4.51 -6.77 -0.29
C ARG A 179 -5.23 -6.85 -1.63
N GLU A 180 -6.37 -6.18 -1.74
CA GLU A 180 -7.12 -6.05 -3.00
C GLU A 180 -6.31 -5.30 -4.06
N GLU A 181 -5.54 -4.28 -3.67
CA GLU A 181 -4.65 -3.53 -4.57
C GLU A 181 -3.54 -4.43 -5.13
N ILE A 182 -2.90 -5.26 -4.29
CA ILE A 182 -1.89 -6.24 -4.73
C ILE A 182 -2.52 -7.27 -5.68
N ALA A 183 -3.69 -7.81 -5.32
CA ALA A 183 -4.40 -8.77 -6.16
C ALA A 183 -4.81 -8.15 -7.50
N GLY A 184 -5.28 -6.91 -7.49
CA GLY A 184 -5.61 -6.13 -8.68
C GLY A 184 -4.39 -5.86 -9.57
N ALA A 185 -3.25 -5.50 -8.97
CA ALA A 185 -1.99 -5.28 -9.71
C ALA A 185 -1.49 -6.57 -10.40
N LEU A 186 -1.61 -7.73 -9.73
CA LEU A 186 -1.27 -9.04 -10.31
C LEU A 186 -2.21 -9.41 -11.46
N ALA A 187 -3.51 -9.16 -11.30
CA ALA A 187 -4.50 -9.41 -12.35
C ALA A 187 -4.26 -8.53 -13.58
N LEU A 188 -3.94 -7.25 -13.37
CA LEU A 188 -3.61 -6.30 -14.43
C LEU A 188 -2.33 -6.73 -15.15
N GLY A 189 -1.25 -7.04 -14.42
CA GLY A 189 0.02 -7.50 -15.00
C GLY A 189 -0.16 -8.78 -15.82
N HIS A 190 -1.07 -9.68 -15.42
CA HIS A 190 -1.41 -10.85 -16.21
C HIS A 190 -2.18 -10.48 -17.49
N SER A 191 -3.16 -9.57 -17.40
CA SER A 191 -3.93 -9.13 -18.57
C SER A 191 -3.07 -8.42 -19.63
N GLU A 192 -2.00 -7.75 -19.20
CA GLU A 192 -1.01 -7.09 -20.04
C GLU A 192 0.09 -8.05 -20.56
N GLY A 193 0.06 -9.32 -20.15
CA GLY A 193 1.03 -10.34 -20.56
C GLY A 193 2.41 -10.22 -19.87
N ILE A 194 2.53 -9.40 -18.82
CA ILE A 194 3.77 -9.18 -18.07
C ILE A 194 3.98 -10.29 -17.03
N VAL A 195 2.88 -10.79 -16.45
CA VAL A 195 2.87 -11.82 -15.40
C VAL A 195 2.24 -13.10 -15.97
N GLU A 196 2.95 -14.22 -15.89
CA GLU A 196 2.44 -15.52 -16.28
C GLU A 196 1.30 -15.98 -15.36
N LYS A 197 0.37 -16.77 -15.90
CA LYS A 197 -0.77 -17.27 -15.14
C LYS A 197 -0.35 -18.05 -13.89
N GLU A 198 0.66 -18.89 -14.02
CA GLU A 198 1.16 -19.71 -12.92
C GLU A 198 1.74 -18.87 -11.78
N ASP A 199 2.46 -17.81 -12.09
CA ASP A 199 3.05 -16.91 -11.10
C ASP A 199 1.98 -16.08 -10.41
N ARG A 200 1.00 -15.57 -11.16
CA ARG A 200 -0.18 -14.91 -10.58
C ARG A 200 -0.90 -15.82 -9.59
N ASP A 201 -1.20 -17.06 -10.01
CA ASP A 201 -1.98 -18.01 -9.20
C ASP A 201 -1.20 -18.42 -7.93
N ARG A 202 0.13 -18.57 -8.02
CA ARG A 202 1.01 -18.83 -6.87
C ARG A 202 1.02 -17.66 -5.88
N LEU A 203 1.15 -16.43 -6.38
CA LEU A 203 1.19 -15.23 -5.54
C LEU A 203 -0.17 -14.97 -4.87
N LEU A 204 -1.27 -15.14 -5.58
CA LEU A 204 -2.61 -15.04 -5.01
C LEU A 204 -2.85 -16.13 -3.95
N GLY A 205 -2.41 -17.37 -4.22
CA GLY A 205 -2.48 -18.47 -3.24
C GLY A 205 -1.65 -18.19 -1.98
N ALA A 206 -0.49 -17.55 -2.10
CA ALA A 206 0.31 -17.14 -0.95
C ALA A 206 -0.36 -16.03 -0.12
N LEU A 207 -1.04 -15.10 -0.77
CA LEU A 207 -1.83 -14.08 -0.07
C LEU A 207 -3.03 -14.68 0.65
N ASP A 208 -3.69 -15.68 0.04
CA ASP A 208 -4.85 -16.38 0.61
C ASP A 208 -4.46 -17.27 1.80
N LEU A 209 -3.23 -17.82 1.77
CA LEU A 209 -2.74 -18.72 2.83
C LEU A 209 -2.68 -18.04 4.21
N ALA A 210 -2.49 -16.73 4.27
CA ALA A 210 -2.40 -16.00 5.54
C ALA A 210 -3.72 -16.00 6.35
N ASP A 211 -4.86 -16.22 5.69
CA ASP A 211 -6.17 -16.22 6.33
C ASP A 211 -6.73 -17.64 6.54
N ARG A 212 -6.03 -18.67 6.01
CA ARG A 212 -6.48 -20.05 6.18
C ARG A 212 -6.17 -20.57 7.57
N THR A 213 -7.16 -21.20 8.15
CA THR A 213 -7.03 -21.88 9.44
C THR A 213 -6.66 -23.35 9.25
N VAL A 214 -6.11 -23.97 10.29
CA VAL A 214 -5.80 -25.41 10.28
C VAL A 214 -7.07 -26.24 10.13
N GLU A 215 -8.21 -25.75 10.65
CA GLU A 215 -9.52 -26.39 10.54
C GLU A 215 -9.89 -26.74 9.08
N GLU A 216 -9.54 -25.89 8.12
CA GLU A 216 -9.87 -26.09 6.70
C GLU A 216 -9.18 -27.30 6.06
N ILE A 217 -8.03 -27.71 6.59
CA ILE A 217 -7.20 -28.78 6.01
C ILE A 217 -7.02 -29.99 6.92
N MET A 218 -7.43 -29.89 8.19
CA MET A 218 -7.31 -31.02 9.13
C MET A 218 -8.25 -32.16 8.78
N LEU A 219 -7.83 -33.38 9.10
CA LEU A 219 -8.67 -34.55 9.04
C LEU A 219 -9.33 -34.75 10.40
N HIS A 220 -10.61 -35.11 10.37
CA HIS A 220 -11.29 -35.50 11.62
C HIS A 220 -10.59 -36.71 12.21
N ARG A 221 -10.37 -36.73 13.55
CA ARG A 221 -9.58 -37.76 14.24
C ARG A 221 -10.04 -39.19 13.96
N SER A 222 -11.34 -39.41 13.74
CA SER A 222 -11.88 -40.74 13.39
C SER A 222 -11.42 -41.26 12.03
N GLY A 223 -10.88 -40.40 11.16
CA GLY A 223 -10.32 -40.76 9.87
C GLY A 223 -8.80 -40.87 9.85
N ILE A 224 -8.13 -40.64 10.98
CA ILE A 224 -6.68 -40.70 11.09
C ILE A 224 -6.25 -42.10 11.44
N GLU A 225 -5.41 -42.71 10.59
CA GLU A 225 -4.76 -43.99 10.94
C GLU A 225 -3.63 -43.73 11.95
N MET A 226 -3.71 -44.45 13.08
CA MET A 226 -2.73 -44.29 14.18
C MET A 226 -2.17 -45.66 14.57
N VAL A 227 -0.96 -45.66 15.14
CA VAL A 227 -0.24 -46.84 15.56
C VAL A 227 -0.24 -46.94 17.08
N ASP A 228 -0.56 -48.11 17.63
CA ASP A 228 -0.46 -48.39 19.07
C ASP A 228 1.01 -48.62 19.45
N ALA A 229 1.52 -47.86 20.43
CA ALA A 229 2.86 -48.06 20.96
C ALA A 229 3.05 -49.41 21.69
N GLY A 230 1.96 -50.01 22.16
CA GLY A 230 1.96 -51.32 22.80
C GLY A 230 1.92 -52.50 21.83
N GLY A 231 1.76 -52.26 20.52
CA GLY A 231 1.75 -53.29 19.48
C GLY A 231 3.10 -53.97 19.28
N THR A 232 3.09 -55.19 18.72
CA THR A 232 4.34 -55.84 18.35
C THR A 232 5.05 -55.14 17.18
N PRO A 233 6.39 -55.21 17.08
CA PRO A 233 7.16 -54.61 15.99
C PRO A 233 6.68 -55.04 14.60
N GLU A 234 6.24 -56.31 14.44
CA GLU A 234 5.73 -56.83 13.18
C GLU A 234 4.37 -56.26 12.85
N GLU A 235 3.49 -56.09 13.82
CA GLU A 235 2.16 -55.47 13.64
C GLU A 235 2.32 -54.01 13.25
N ILE A 236 3.15 -53.26 13.96
CA ILE A 236 3.44 -51.84 13.68
C ILE A 236 4.00 -51.68 12.28
N LEU A 237 4.96 -52.54 11.89
CA LEU A 237 5.57 -52.49 10.55
C LEU A 237 4.51 -52.86 9.48
N SER A 238 3.73 -53.89 9.69
CA SER A 238 2.67 -54.32 8.78
C SER A 238 1.64 -53.22 8.56
N GLN A 239 1.22 -52.55 9.63
CA GLN A 239 0.29 -51.42 9.56
C GLN A 239 0.90 -50.24 8.78
N ALA A 240 2.14 -49.85 9.10
CA ALA A 240 2.81 -48.75 8.42
C ALA A 240 3.04 -49.00 6.92
N LEU A 241 3.27 -50.28 6.52
CA LEU A 241 3.44 -50.66 5.12
C LEU A 241 2.13 -50.71 4.34
N LYS A 242 1.01 -51.01 5.01
CA LYS A 242 -0.34 -51.06 4.37
C LYS A 242 -0.98 -49.67 4.28
N SER A 243 -0.58 -48.75 5.15
CA SER A 243 -1.12 -47.39 5.16
C SER A 243 -0.77 -46.64 3.90
N PRO A 244 -1.70 -45.88 3.30
CA PRO A 244 -1.37 -44.92 2.23
C PRO A 244 -0.56 -43.72 2.74
N HIS A 245 -0.46 -43.53 4.05
CA HIS A 245 0.19 -42.41 4.69
C HIS A 245 1.63 -42.70 5.06
N THR A 246 2.53 -41.77 4.83
CA THR A 246 3.95 -41.90 5.17
C THR A 246 4.27 -41.52 6.61
N ARG A 247 3.37 -40.80 7.28
CA ARG A 247 3.49 -40.38 8.69
C ARG A 247 2.24 -40.84 9.42
N LEU A 248 2.43 -41.55 10.54
CA LEU A 248 1.39 -42.07 11.36
C LEU A 248 1.57 -41.61 12.81
N PRO A 249 0.56 -41.01 13.44
CA PRO A 249 0.60 -40.74 14.87
C PRO A 249 0.72 -42.02 15.66
N VAL A 250 1.45 -41.96 16.77
CA VAL A 250 1.63 -43.06 17.73
C VAL A 250 0.90 -42.67 19.00
N TYR A 251 0.00 -43.54 19.45
CA TYR A 251 -0.71 -43.37 20.73
C TYR A 251 -0.29 -44.45 21.74
N LYS A 252 -0.52 -44.20 23.02
CA LYS A 252 -0.25 -45.14 24.09
C LYS A 252 -1.44 -45.27 25.02
N ASP A 253 -1.90 -46.49 25.20
CA ASP A 253 -3.03 -46.91 26.05
C ASP A 253 -4.40 -46.34 25.59
N ASP A 254 -4.50 -45.07 25.37
CA ASP A 254 -5.67 -44.35 24.89
C ASP A 254 -5.39 -43.70 23.51
N PRO A 255 -6.25 -43.90 22.50
CA PRO A 255 -6.11 -43.23 21.19
C PRO A 255 -6.05 -41.71 21.24
N GLU A 256 -6.48 -41.09 22.32
CA GLU A 256 -6.35 -39.63 22.52
C GLU A 256 -4.96 -39.24 23.07
N ASN A 257 -4.20 -40.19 23.60
CA ASN A 257 -2.87 -39.97 24.13
C ASN A 257 -1.78 -40.11 23.04
N ILE A 258 -1.66 -39.12 22.17
CA ILE A 258 -0.65 -39.12 21.11
C ILE A 258 0.70 -38.79 21.73
N ILE A 259 1.65 -39.71 21.65
CA ILE A 259 2.98 -39.62 22.23
C ILE A 259 4.07 -39.36 21.19
N GLY A 260 3.76 -39.49 19.90
CA GLY A 260 4.72 -39.27 18.83
C GLY A 260 4.14 -39.38 17.43
N VAL A 261 4.95 -39.19 16.43
CA VAL A 261 4.65 -39.39 15.01
C VAL A 261 5.79 -40.19 14.39
N ILE A 262 5.48 -41.35 13.78
CA ILE A 262 6.48 -42.14 13.04
C ILE A 262 6.44 -41.79 11.56
N HIS A 263 7.63 -41.78 10.95
CA HIS A 263 7.76 -41.80 9.50
C HIS A 263 8.05 -43.23 9.01
N ALA A 264 7.23 -43.79 8.13
CA ALA A 264 7.33 -45.16 7.66
C ALA A 264 8.76 -45.54 7.17
N LYS A 265 9.47 -44.60 6.52
CA LYS A 265 10.84 -44.82 6.06
C LYS A 265 11.84 -44.94 7.22
N ASP A 266 11.66 -44.20 8.31
CA ASP A 266 12.57 -44.26 9.46
C ASP A 266 12.30 -45.51 10.27
N LEU A 267 11.02 -45.93 10.39
CA LEU A 267 10.66 -47.24 10.92
C LEU A 267 11.33 -48.38 10.13
N LEU A 268 11.22 -48.36 8.79
CA LEU A 268 11.86 -49.33 7.91
C LEU A 268 13.38 -49.38 8.11
N ARG A 269 14.04 -48.26 8.24
CA ARG A 269 15.47 -48.16 8.49
C ARG A 269 15.87 -48.71 9.86
N ALA A 270 15.05 -48.51 10.87
CA ALA A 270 15.27 -49.05 12.19
C ALA A 270 15.14 -50.60 12.19
N MET A 271 14.07 -51.09 11.55
CA MET A 271 13.87 -52.52 11.40
C MET A 271 14.95 -53.21 10.58
N ASP A 272 15.40 -52.60 9.46
CA ASP A 272 16.53 -53.14 8.67
C ASP A 272 17.82 -53.20 9.48
N ARG A 273 18.10 -52.22 10.32
CA ARG A 273 19.28 -52.24 11.23
C ARG A 273 19.17 -53.35 12.26
N LEU A 274 17.98 -53.60 12.83
CA LEU A 274 17.80 -54.67 13.81
C LEU A 274 17.85 -56.07 13.19
N MET A 275 17.43 -56.22 11.93
CA MET A 275 17.43 -57.50 11.23
C MET A 275 18.74 -57.84 10.54
N ARG A 276 19.53 -56.84 10.09
CA ARG A 276 20.73 -57.03 9.28
C ARG A 276 22.00 -56.38 9.85
N GLY A 277 21.85 -55.66 10.96
CA GLY A 277 22.97 -54.98 11.64
C GLY A 277 23.90 -55.96 12.38
N PRO A 278 25.02 -55.43 12.92
CA PRO A 278 25.98 -56.25 13.72
C PRO A 278 25.40 -56.87 14.96
N GLU A 279 24.29 -56.35 15.47
CA GLU A 279 23.54 -56.79 16.66
C GLU A 279 22.25 -57.50 16.30
N ALA A 280 22.12 -58.00 15.05
CA ALA A 280 20.95 -58.65 14.57
C ALA A 280 20.64 -59.94 15.39
N SER A 281 19.55 -59.94 16.12
CA SER A 281 19.02 -61.08 16.87
C SER A 281 17.50 -60.97 17.04
N GLU A 282 16.80 -62.11 17.20
CA GLU A 282 15.40 -62.13 17.58
C GLU A 282 15.14 -61.40 18.91
N ALA A 283 16.14 -61.43 19.80
CA ALA A 283 16.09 -60.71 21.07
C ALA A 283 16.12 -59.16 20.86
N ALA A 284 16.81 -58.64 19.82
CA ALA A 284 16.83 -57.20 19.51
C ALA A 284 15.46 -56.70 18.99
N LEU A 285 14.76 -57.53 18.21
CA LEU A 285 13.38 -57.18 17.76
C LEU A 285 12.38 -57.15 18.91
N SER A 286 12.53 -58.09 19.90
CA SER A 286 11.60 -58.14 21.05
C SER A 286 11.75 -56.96 22.03
N VAL A 287 12.87 -56.25 22.00
CA VAL A 287 13.15 -55.06 22.84
C VAL A 287 12.86 -53.76 22.12
N PHE A 288 12.59 -53.81 20.81
CA PHE A 288 12.29 -52.60 20.03
C PHE A 288 11.05 -51.88 20.51
N GLN A 289 11.16 -50.58 20.74
CA GLN A 289 10.01 -49.71 21.03
C GLN A 289 9.85 -48.69 19.89
N VAL A 290 8.61 -48.57 19.44
CA VAL A 290 8.29 -47.59 18.37
C VAL A 290 8.60 -46.13 18.76
N THR A 291 8.61 -45.88 20.07
CA THR A 291 9.01 -44.57 20.64
C THR A 291 10.46 -44.18 20.35
N ASP A 292 11.32 -45.15 20.11
CA ASP A 292 12.74 -44.87 19.81
C ASP A 292 12.96 -44.26 18.41
N VAL A 293 11.91 -44.37 17.56
CA VAL A 293 11.89 -43.88 16.17
C VAL A 293 10.88 -42.75 15.97
N ALA A 294 9.96 -42.61 16.93
CA ALA A 294 8.94 -41.59 16.86
C ALA A 294 9.51 -40.19 17.10
N MET A 295 9.08 -39.25 16.29
CA MET A 295 9.32 -37.83 16.48
C MET A 295 8.30 -37.24 17.46
N GLU A 296 8.71 -36.21 18.19
CA GLU A 296 7.80 -35.48 19.08
C GLU A 296 6.66 -34.85 18.28
N PRO A 297 5.39 -35.00 18.73
CA PRO A 297 4.25 -34.43 18.05
C PRO A 297 4.21 -32.91 18.24
N TYR A 298 3.94 -32.17 17.18
CA TYR A 298 3.74 -30.72 17.26
C TYR A 298 2.24 -30.41 17.28
N PHE A 299 1.78 -29.83 18.39
CA PHE A 299 0.38 -29.45 18.56
C PHE A 299 0.20 -27.98 18.17
N VAL A 300 -0.81 -27.73 17.34
CA VAL A 300 -1.20 -26.39 16.90
C VAL A 300 -2.67 -26.15 17.22
N PRO A 301 -3.07 -24.90 17.51
CA PRO A 301 -4.49 -24.58 17.66
C PRO A 301 -5.22 -24.78 16.32
N GLU A 302 -6.47 -25.08 16.39
CA GLU A 302 -7.37 -25.26 15.24
C GLU A 302 -7.58 -23.97 14.44
N THR A 303 -7.59 -22.82 15.15
CA THR A 303 -7.85 -21.46 14.65
C THR A 303 -6.63 -20.57 14.74
#